data_9c9d62c54b1e519748e613e566f790ed
#
_entry.id   9c9d62c54b1e519748e613e566f790ed
#
_cell.length_a   1.000
_cell.length_b   1.000
_cell.length_c   1.000
_cell.angle_alpha   90.00
_cell.angle_beta   90.00
_cell.angle_gamma   90.00
#
_symmetry.space_group_name_H-M   'P 1'
#
loop_
_entity.id
_entity.type
_entity.pdbx_description
1 polymer ?
#
loop_
_entity_poly.entity_id
_entity_poly.type
_entity_poly.pdbx_seq_one_letter_code
_entity_poly.pdbx_strand_id
1 'polypeptide(L)'
;MSANPALGVHGPHLPSEGRVRGCGLTLAYREWNPSSDGLPIVLLHGITGSSADWQRTALHLAGRRLLAFDARGHGDSDWAADEAYGGDQHFADLALALDALGVDHCLLAGFSMGGGVATIAAAAMPERVAGAVVIDAYPHAEMTPGSRRIAGWVSRYREGGAWFDPAIARHFFEQLAEGRDARLDLWSLWEAIACPVLLVRGESSDVLTAEAAAEMLARLPHARLETISGVAHQIPSARPREVADVLAAFADTFDAR
;
A
#
# COMPACT_ATOMS: atom_id res chain seq x y z
N MET A 1 -39.22 32.68 -3.85
CA MET A 1 -38.44 31.62 -3.18
C MET A 1 -37.33 31.22 -4.16
N SER A 2 -36.15 31.79 -3.96
CA SER A 2 -35.00 31.58 -4.89
C SER A 2 -34.26 30.33 -4.50
N ALA A 3 -34.10 29.44 -5.45
CA ALA A 3 -33.26 28.26 -5.32
C ALA A 3 -31.78 28.67 -5.15
N ASN A 4 -31.18 28.21 -4.08
CA ASN A 4 -29.77 28.37 -3.81
C ASN A 4 -29.01 27.40 -4.72
N PRO A 5 -28.14 27.85 -5.65
CA PRO A 5 -27.31 26.93 -6.42
C PRO A 5 -26.27 26.36 -5.48
N ALA A 6 -26.31 25.06 -5.25
CA ALA A 6 -25.26 24.34 -4.55
C ALA A 6 -23.92 24.69 -5.16
N LEU A 7 -23.07 25.36 -4.42
CA LEU A 7 -21.68 25.59 -4.74
C LEU A 7 -20.99 24.22 -4.82
N GLY A 8 -20.84 23.72 -6.03
CA GLY A 8 -19.94 22.60 -6.31
C GLY A 8 -18.51 23.06 -6.03
N VAL A 9 -18.06 22.87 -4.81
CA VAL A 9 -16.64 23.04 -4.45
C VAL A 9 -15.91 21.81 -4.95
N HIS A 10 -15.71 21.72 -6.23
CA HIS A 10 -14.68 20.86 -6.81
C HIS A 10 -13.33 21.59 -6.64
N GLY A 11 -12.80 21.57 -5.42
CA GLY A 11 -11.42 21.98 -5.21
C GLY A 11 -10.50 20.94 -5.86
N PRO A 12 -9.36 21.34 -6.44
CA PRO A 12 -8.44 20.45 -7.17
C PRO A 12 -7.78 19.35 -6.33
N HIS A 13 -8.24 19.11 -5.12
CA HIS A 13 -7.61 18.23 -4.13
C HIS A 13 -8.54 17.18 -3.52
N LEU A 14 -9.82 17.14 -3.92
CA LEU A 14 -10.73 16.09 -3.46
C LEU A 14 -10.68 14.91 -4.44
N PRO A 15 -10.59 13.66 -3.94
CA PRO A 15 -10.67 12.49 -4.78
C PRO A 15 -12.08 12.29 -5.33
N SER A 16 -12.19 11.67 -6.49
CA SER A 16 -13.36 10.90 -6.85
C SER A 16 -13.34 9.57 -6.10
N GLU A 17 -14.49 9.09 -5.66
CA GLU A 17 -14.65 7.80 -5.02
C GLU A 17 -15.33 6.85 -6.00
N GLY A 18 -14.86 5.62 -6.04
CA GLY A 18 -15.39 4.59 -6.92
C GLY A 18 -15.36 3.21 -6.27
N ARG A 19 -16.00 2.28 -6.95
CA ARG A 19 -16.00 0.87 -6.57
C ARG A 19 -15.60 0.03 -7.78
N VAL A 20 -14.80 -0.99 -7.56
CA VAL A 20 -14.30 -1.87 -8.61
C VAL A 20 -14.36 -3.33 -8.16
N ARG A 21 -14.51 -4.23 -9.11
CA ARG A 21 -14.57 -5.66 -8.82
C ARG A 21 -13.20 -6.22 -8.51
N GLY A 22 -13.06 -6.87 -7.36
CA GLY A 22 -11.94 -7.70 -6.98
C GLY A 22 -12.24 -9.20 -7.11
N CYS A 23 -11.45 -10.04 -6.47
CA CYS A 23 -11.60 -11.49 -6.49
C CYS A 23 -12.75 -11.91 -5.54
N GLY A 24 -13.95 -12.06 -6.09
CA GLY A 24 -15.15 -12.48 -5.35
C GLY A 24 -15.81 -11.40 -4.48
N LEU A 25 -15.33 -10.17 -4.52
CA LEU A 25 -15.84 -9.05 -3.73
C LEU A 25 -15.68 -7.72 -4.46
N THR A 26 -16.15 -6.62 -3.88
CA THR A 26 -16.02 -5.27 -4.41
C THR A 26 -15.04 -4.47 -3.56
N LEU A 27 -14.10 -3.80 -4.23
CA LEU A 27 -13.16 -2.87 -3.61
C LEU A 27 -13.64 -1.43 -3.78
N ALA A 28 -13.50 -0.63 -2.74
CA ALA A 28 -13.59 0.82 -2.84
C ALA A 28 -12.22 1.42 -3.20
N TYR A 29 -12.23 2.54 -3.88
CA TYR A 29 -11.01 3.29 -4.18
C TYR A 29 -11.25 4.78 -4.21
N ARG A 30 -10.19 5.53 -4.04
CA ARG A 30 -10.10 6.98 -4.25
C ARG A 30 -9.15 7.27 -5.40
N GLU A 31 -9.55 8.23 -6.24
CA GLU A 31 -8.75 8.65 -7.38
C GLU A 31 -8.59 10.17 -7.40
N TRP A 32 -7.34 10.61 -7.53
CA TRP A 32 -6.99 12.02 -7.73
C TRP A 32 -6.41 12.21 -9.13
N ASN A 33 -6.71 13.36 -9.73
CA ASN A 33 -6.18 13.78 -11.02
C ASN A 33 -6.35 12.74 -12.14
N PRO A 34 -7.57 12.22 -12.42
CA PRO A 34 -7.79 11.12 -13.36
C PRO A 34 -7.36 11.42 -14.80
N SER A 35 -7.29 12.71 -15.15
CA SER A 35 -6.91 13.17 -16.49
C SER A 35 -5.44 13.56 -16.62
N SER A 36 -4.61 13.27 -15.60
CA SER A 36 -3.18 13.56 -15.68
C SER A 36 -2.48 12.56 -16.58
N ASP A 37 -1.55 13.06 -17.38
CA ASP A 37 -0.64 12.26 -18.19
C ASP A 37 0.42 11.57 -17.33
N GLY A 38 1.10 10.58 -17.90
CA GLY A 38 2.16 9.83 -17.26
C GLY A 38 1.67 8.60 -16.50
N LEU A 39 2.60 7.88 -15.87
CA LEU A 39 2.30 6.67 -15.13
C LEU A 39 1.50 6.99 -13.86
N PRO A 40 0.34 6.36 -13.65
CA PRO A 40 -0.39 6.50 -12.40
C PRO A 40 0.39 5.88 -11.24
N ILE A 41 0.25 6.47 -10.06
CA ILE A 41 0.77 5.89 -8.81
C ILE A 41 -0.38 5.19 -8.09
N VAL A 42 -0.26 3.90 -7.89
CA VAL A 42 -1.20 3.07 -7.13
C VAL A 42 -0.71 2.98 -5.69
N LEU A 43 -1.57 3.37 -4.75
CA LEU A 43 -1.27 3.54 -3.34
C LEU A 43 -1.96 2.44 -2.51
N LEU A 44 -1.19 1.68 -1.76
CA LEU A 44 -1.65 0.54 -0.96
C LEU A 44 -1.37 0.81 0.53
N HIS A 45 -2.43 0.83 1.34
CA HIS A 45 -2.34 1.15 2.77
C HIS A 45 -1.84 -0.02 3.63
N GLY A 46 -1.48 0.25 4.86
CA GLY A 46 -1.10 -0.74 5.87
C GLY A 46 -2.30 -1.44 6.50
N ILE A 47 -2.03 -2.50 7.26
CA ILE A 47 -3.07 -3.18 8.05
C ILE A 47 -3.84 -2.17 8.90
N THR A 48 -5.16 -2.31 8.98
CA THR A 48 -6.07 -1.40 9.68
C THR A 48 -6.18 0.01 9.08
N GLY A 49 -5.55 0.27 7.96
CA GLY A 49 -5.65 1.52 7.22
C GLY A 49 -6.79 1.54 6.20
N SER A 50 -6.78 2.56 5.36
CA SER A 50 -7.69 2.69 4.21
C SER A 50 -7.07 3.62 3.16
N SER A 51 -7.72 3.75 2.01
CA SER A 51 -7.36 4.72 0.97
C SER A 51 -7.30 6.17 1.50
N ALA A 52 -8.07 6.47 2.56
CA ALA A 52 -8.08 7.79 3.21
C ALA A 52 -6.73 8.17 3.83
N ASP A 53 -5.90 7.21 4.21
CA ASP A 53 -4.57 7.47 4.79
C ASP A 53 -3.65 8.23 3.82
N TRP A 54 -3.92 8.12 2.52
CA TRP A 54 -3.18 8.77 1.47
C TRP A 54 -3.63 10.19 1.13
N GLN A 55 -4.78 10.64 1.70
CA GLN A 55 -5.35 11.96 1.40
C GLN A 55 -4.33 13.10 1.61
N ARG A 56 -3.59 13.08 2.71
CA ARG A 56 -2.61 14.12 3.03
C ARG A 56 -1.39 14.07 2.12
N THR A 57 -0.96 12.89 1.71
CA THR A 57 0.12 12.69 0.74
C THR A 57 -0.31 13.16 -0.64
N ALA A 58 -1.53 12.83 -1.07
CA ALA A 58 -2.09 13.22 -2.37
C ALA A 58 -2.17 14.74 -2.56
N LEU A 59 -2.38 15.52 -1.49
CA LEU A 59 -2.36 16.99 -1.54
C LEU A 59 -1.01 17.57 -2.02
N HIS A 60 0.07 16.82 -1.88
CA HIS A 60 1.43 17.22 -2.29
C HIS A 60 1.87 16.58 -3.61
N LEU A 61 1.05 15.70 -4.21
CA LEU A 61 1.31 15.02 -5.50
C LEU A 61 0.43 15.57 -6.63
N ALA A 62 0.25 16.90 -6.67
CA ALA A 62 -0.55 17.54 -7.70
C ALA A 62 0.02 17.24 -9.10
N GLY A 63 -0.89 16.99 -10.06
CA GLY A 63 -0.52 16.76 -11.46
C GLY A 63 -0.21 15.30 -11.82
N ARG A 64 -0.29 14.36 -10.89
CA ARG A 64 -0.18 12.91 -11.15
C ARG A 64 -1.49 12.19 -10.84
N ARG A 65 -1.86 11.23 -11.69
CA ARG A 65 -2.97 10.33 -11.41
C ARG A 65 -2.61 9.42 -10.25
N LEU A 66 -3.42 9.45 -9.20
CA LEU A 66 -3.24 8.60 -8.02
C LEU A 66 -4.47 7.73 -7.83
N LEU A 67 -4.26 6.46 -7.53
CA LEU A 67 -5.30 5.48 -7.22
C LEU A 67 -5.00 4.84 -5.87
N ALA A 68 -5.81 5.08 -4.86
CA ALA A 68 -5.67 4.45 -3.55
C ALA A 68 -6.84 3.49 -3.31
N PHE A 69 -6.56 2.22 -3.11
CA PHE A 69 -7.57 1.20 -2.84
C PHE A 69 -7.76 0.99 -1.35
N ASP A 70 -9.01 0.75 -0.93
CA ASP A 70 -9.29 0.07 0.31
C ASP A 70 -9.07 -1.42 0.06
N ALA A 71 -8.15 -2.05 0.77
CA ALA A 71 -7.94 -3.48 0.65
C ALA A 71 -9.18 -4.26 1.11
N ARG A 72 -9.36 -5.52 0.65
CA ARG A 72 -10.41 -6.39 1.16
C ARG A 72 -10.48 -6.34 2.67
N GLY A 73 -11.67 -6.27 3.22
CA GLY A 73 -11.89 -6.20 4.66
C GLY A 73 -11.57 -4.87 5.33
N HIS A 74 -11.21 -3.81 4.57
CA HIS A 74 -10.85 -2.49 5.10
C HIS A 74 -11.70 -1.39 4.47
N GLY A 75 -11.83 -0.29 5.19
CA GLY A 75 -12.53 0.91 4.73
C GLY A 75 -13.94 0.61 4.21
N ASP A 76 -14.22 1.05 2.99
CA ASP A 76 -15.51 0.86 2.31
C ASP A 76 -15.52 -0.36 1.37
N SER A 77 -14.45 -1.17 1.35
CA SER A 77 -14.39 -2.45 0.62
C SER A 77 -15.19 -3.54 1.32
N ASP A 78 -15.66 -4.52 0.54
CA ASP A 78 -16.37 -5.65 1.09
C ASP A 78 -15.46 -6.51 1.98
N TRP A 79 -16.06 -7.16 2.98
CA TRP A 79 -15.40 -8.15 3.82
C TRP A 79 -15.43 -9.51 3.14
N ALA A 80 -14.37 -10.27 3.25
CA ALA A 80 -14.29 -11.61 2.67
C ALA A 80 -15.10 -12.60 3.51
N ALA A 81 -16.16 -13.16 2.93
CA ALA A 81 -17.05 -14.09 3.63
C ALA A 81 -16.36 -15.39 4.07
N ASP A 82 -15.27 -15.76 3.41
CA ASP A 82 -14.41 -16.90 3.70
C ASP A 82 -13.19 -16.54 4.57
N GLU A 83 -13.15 -15.31 5.07
CA GLU A 83 -12.04 -14.74 5.85
C GLU A 83 -10.66 -14.86 5.16
N ALA A 84 -10.63 -14.91 3.84
CA ALA A 84 -9.39 -15.03 3.06
C ALA A 84 -8.68 -13.68 2.91
N TYR A 85 -7.72 -13.42 3.81
CA TYR A 85 -6.96 -12.16 3.90
C TYR A 85 -5.45 -12.34 3.65
N GLY A 86 -5.05 -13.38 2.94
CA GLY A 86 -3.66 -13.63 2.57
C GLY A 86 -3.11 -12.63 1.54
N GLY A 87 -1.79 -12.52 1.45
CA GLY A 87 -1.13 -11.64 0.47
C GLY A 87 -1.47 -12.00 -0.97
N ASP A 88 -1.68 -13.29 -1.27
CA ASP A 88 -2.15 -13.79 -2.56
C ASP A 88 -3.54 -13.29 -2.93
N GLN A 89 -4.43 -13.18 -1.94
CA GLN A 89 -5.78 -12.67 -2.13
C GLN A 89 -5.78 -11.15 -2.37
N HIS A 90 -5.00 -10.40 -1.60
CA HIS A 90 -4.82 -8.96 -1.82
C HIS A 90 -4.20 -8.68 -3.20
N PHE A 91 -3.23 -9.49 -3.63
CA PHE A 91 -2.64 -9.38 -4.96
C PHE A 91 -3.67 -9.66 -6.07
N ALA A 92 -4.47 -10.73 -5.94
CA ALA A 92 -5.50 -11.07 -6.91
C ALA A 92 -6.54 -9.95 -7.06
N ASP A 93 -6.94 -9.33 -5.94
CA ASP A 93 -7.81 -8.15 -5.97
C ASP A 93 -7.20 -6.98 -6.72
N LEU A 94 -5.93 -6.66 -6.41
CA LEU A 94 -5.22 -5.57 -7.06
C LEU A 94 -5.14 -5.79 -8.58
N ALA A 95 -4.77 -7.00 -9.02
CA ALA A 95 -4.66 -7.33 -10.44
C ALA A 95 -5.98 -7.10 -11.18
N LEU A 96 -7.10 -7.62 -10.63
CA LEU A 96 -8.44 -7.46 -11.22
C LEU A 96 -8.92 -6.00 -11.18
N ALA A 97 -8.60 -5.26 -10.11
CA ALA A 97 -8.95 -3.85 -10.02
C ALA A 97 -8.22 -3.01 -11.06
N LEU A 98 -6.93 -3.27 -11.29
CA LEU A 98 -6.14 -2.59 -12.32
C LEU A 98 -6.68 -2.91 -13.73
N ASP A 99 -7.06 -4.17 -14.00
CA ASP A 99 -7.70 -4.56 -15.27
C ASP A 99 -9.00 -3.79 -15.49
N ALA A 100 -9.87 -3.76 -14.48
CA ALA A 100 -11.17 -3.11 -14.58
C ALA A 100 -11.08 -1.58 -14.74
N LEU A 101 -10.01 -0.95 -14.26
CA LEU A 101 -9.75 0.49 -14.37
C LEU A 101 -8.88 0.86 -15.59
N GLY A 102 -8.49 -0.14 -16.41
CA GLY A 102 -7.66 0.08 -17.59
C GLY A 102 -6.26 0.62 -17.25
N VAL A 103 -5.69 0.16 -16.13
CA VAL A 103 -4.34 0.53 -15.71
C VAL A 103 -3.35 -0.52 -16.20
N ASP A 104 -2.86 -0.33 -17.42
CA ASP A 104 -1.92 -1.27 -18.06
C ASP A 104 -0.49 -1.15 -17.53
N HIS A 105 -0.09 0.08 -17.12
CA HIS A 105 1.22 0.35 -16.53
C HIS A 105 1.06 1.29 -15.34
N CYS A 106 1.80 1.05 -14.27
CA CYS A 106 1.76 1.89 -13.06
C CYS A 106 3.04 1.83 -12.25
N LEU A 107 3.18 2.82 -11.35
CA LEU A 107 4.06 2.74 -10.20
C LEU A 107 3.24 2.23 -9.01
N LEU A 108 3.80 1.32 -8.20
CA LEU A 108 3.18 0.88 -6.95
C LEU A 108 3.87 1.56 -5.77
N ALA A 109 3.08 2.07 -4.83
CA ALA A 109 3.60 2.53 -3.54
C ALA A 109 2.79 1.87 -2.42
N GLY A 110 3.42 0.99 -1.66
CA GLY A 110 2.76 0.21 -0.61
C GLY A 110 3.40 0.45 0.76
N PHE A 111 2.55 0.69 1.76
CA PHE A 111 2.97 0.85 3.15
C PHE A 111 2.66 -0.40 3.97
N SER A 112 3.64 -0.90 4.73
CA SER A 112 3.47 -2.05 5.64
C SER A 112 2.85 -3.26 4.91
N MET A 113 1.63 -3.70 5.27
CA MET A 113 0.88 -4.73 4.55
C MET A 113 0.83 -4.45 3.04
N GLY A 114 0.50 -3.20 2.65
CA GLY A 114 0.50 -2.78 1.25
C GLY A 114 1.88 -2.88 0.59
N GLY A 115 2.96 -2.73 1.35
CA GLY A 115 4.34 -2.95 0.88
C GLY A 115 4.61 -4.42 0.53
N GLY A 116 4.06 -5.35 1.31
CA GLY A 116 4.08 -6.78 0.97
C GLY A 116 3.32 -7.07 -0.33
N VAL A 117 2.12 -6.49 -0.49
CA VAL A 117 1.33 -6.63 -1.73
C VAL A 117 2.06 -6.01 -2.92
N ALA A 118 2.71 -4.84 -2.76
CA ALA A 118 3.51 -4.22 -3.81
C ALA A 118 4.70 -5.10 -4.22
N THR A 119 5.35 -5.77 -3.26
CA THR A 119 6.43 -6.74 -3.52
C THR A 119 5.92 -7.91 -4.36
N ILE A 120 4.79 -8.52 -3.98
CA ILE A 120 4.18 -9.62 -4.75
C ILE A 120 3.84 -9.15 -6.17
N ALA A 121 3.19 -8.01 -6.30
CA ALA A 121 2.75 -7.48 -7.59
C ALA A 121 3.92 -7.10 -8.50
N ALA A 122 4.98 -6.50 -7.97
CA ALA A 122 6.17 -6.14 -8.74
C ALA A 122 6.91 -7.38 -9.28
N ALA A 123 6.92 -8.48 -8.52
CA ALA A 123 7.50 -9.75 -8.98
C ALA A 123 6.60 -10.47 -9.98
N ALA A 124 5.27 -10.48 -9.74
CA ALA A 124 4.31 -11.27 -10.52
C ALA A 124 3.82 -10.57 -11.80
N MET A 125 3.90 -9.25 -11.87
CA MET A 125 3.42 -8.44 -13.01
C MET A 125 4.52 -7.50 -13.54
N PRO A 126 5.71 -8.00 -13.94
CA PRO A 126 6.84 -7.16 -14.34
C PRO A 126 6.55 -6.26 -15.56
N GLU A 127 5.62 -6.68 -16.43
CA GLU A 127 5.22 -5.88 -17.60
C GLU A 127 4.29 -4.72 -17.23
N ARG A 128 3.61 -4.81 -16.09
CA ARG A 128 2.65 -3.79 -15.62
C ARG A 128 3.28 -2.84 -14.60
N VAL A 129 4.11 -3.36 -13.72
CA VAL A 129 4.73 -2.58 -12.64
C VAL A 129 6.03 -1.97 -13.13
N ALA A 130 5.99 -0.70 -13.54
CA ALA A 130 7.16 0.01 -14.03
C ALA A 130 8.18 0.30 -12.90
N GLY A 131 7.71 0.44 -11.66
CA GLY A 131 8.55 0.62 -10.49
C GLY A 131 7.77 0.45 -9.20
N ALA A 132 8.46 0.13 -8.10
CA ALA A 132 7.84 -0.09 -6.80
C ALA A 132 8.50 0.73 -5.69
N VAL A 133 7.67 1.33 -4.83
CA VAL A 133 8.09 1.97 -3.58
C VAL A 133 7.52 1.16 -2.42
N VAL A 134 8.41 0.52 -1.66
CA VAL A 134 8.07 -0.32 -0.51
C VAL A 134 8.35 0.46 0.77
N ILE A 135 7.28 0.87 1.46
CA ILE A 135 7.35 1.77 2.61
C ILE A 135 7.20 0.96 3.89
N ASP A 136 8.28 0.87 4.62
CA ASP A 136 8.40 0.26 5.95
C ASP A 136 7.76 -1.14 6.05
N ALA A 137 8.12 -1.99 5.08
CA ALA A 137 7.74 -3.39 4.99
C ALA A 137 8.98 -4.26 4.82
N TYR A 138 8.92 -5.48 5.35
CA TYR A 138 10.02 -6.44 5.36
C TYR A 138 9.52 -7.84 5.03
N PRO A 139 10.14 -8.57 4.09
CA PRO A 139 9.69 -9.89 3.64
C PRO A 139 10.15 -11.00 4.59
N HIS A 140 9.61 -11.06 5.81
CA HIS A 140 9.96 -12.10 6.78
C HIS A 140 8.73 -12.77 7.38
N ALA A 141 8.92 -14.02 7.85
CA ALA A 141 7.92 -14.79 8.57
C ALA A 141 7.98 -14.61 10.11
N GLU A 142 9.02 -13.95 10.63
CA GLU A 142 9.22 -13.77 12.05
C GLU A 142 8.72 -12.42 12.56
N MET A 143 8.12 -12.44 13.75
CA MET A 143 7.59 -11.23 14.39
C MET A 143 8.73 -10.32 14.88
N THR A 144 8.92 -9.15 14.28
CA THR A 144 9.77 -8.09 14.83
C THR A 144 9.14 -7.49 16.09
N PRO A 145 9.90 -6.74 16.92
CA PRO A 145 9.33 -5.99 18.03
C PRO A 145 8.18 -5.07 17.59
N GLY A 146 8.32 -4.42 16.44
CA GLY A 146 7.31 -3.55 15.86
C GLY A 146 6.05 -4.32 15.45
N SER A 147 6.19 -5.46 14.76
CA SER A 147 5.06 -6.30 14.39
C SER A 147 4.29 -6.79 15.62
N ARG A 148 5.00 -7.22 16.69
CA ARG A 148 4.36 -7.61 17.96
C ARG A 148 3.58 -6.47 18.60
N ARG A 149 4.10 -5.24 18.55
CA ARG A 149 3.41 -4.06 19.06
C ARG A 149 2.14 -3.76 18.24
N ILE A 150 2.24 -3.82 16.92
CA ILE A 150 1.09 -3.67 16.02
C ILE A 150 0.07 -4.77 16.31
N ALA A 151 0.52 -6.01 16.47
CA ALA A 151 -0.29 -7.14 16.85
C ALA A 151 -1.11 -6.87 18.12
N GLY A 152 -0.44 -6.47 19.19
CA GLY A 152 -1.09 -6.14 20.45
C GLY A 152 -2.09 -4.97 20.35
N TRP A 153 -1.87 -4.03 19.41
CA TRP A 153 -2.82 -2.95 19.16
C TRP A 153 -4.04 -3.44 18.37
N VAL A 154 -3.84 -4.16 17.27
CA VAL A 154 -4.93 -4.69 16.43
C VAL A 154 -5.80 -5.68 17.20
N SER A 155 -5.21 -6.49 18.09
CA SER A 155 -5.96 -7.46 18.89
C SER A 155 -7.01 -6.84 19.81
N ARG A 156 -6.91 -5.54 20.14
CA ARG A 156 -7.92 -4.84 20.94
C ARG A 156 -9.22 -4.58 20.17
N TYR A 157 -9.21 -4.69 18.84
CA TYR A 157 -10.36 -4.49 17.98
C TYR A 157 -11.07 -5.80 17.58
N ARG A 158 -10.76 -6.91 18.26
CA ARG A 158 -11.37 -8.24 17.99
C ARG A 158 -12.88 -8.30 18.16
N GLU A 159 -13.47 -7.39 18.92
CA GLU A 159 -14.88 -7.46 19.33
C GLU A 159 -15.79 -6.46 18.59
N GLY A 160 -15.32 -5.79 17.56
CA GLY A 160 -16.13 -4.90 16.72
C GLY A 160 -15.83 -3.41 16.90
N GLY A 161 -16.51 -2.56 16.11
CA GLY A 161 -16.33 -1.10 16.08
C GLY A 161 -15.16 -0.63 15.23
N ALA A 162 -14.49 -1.53 14.52
CA ALA A 162 -13.38 -1.20 13.64
C ALA A 162 -13.87 -0.96 12.21
N TRP A 163 -13.16 -0.07 11.50
CA TRP A 163 -13.28 0.17 10.07
C TRP A 163 -12.59 -0.92 9.22
N PHE A 164 -12.31 -2.06 9.82
CA PHE A 164 -11.77 -3.25 9.18
C PHE A 164 -12.37 -4.52 9.81
N ASP A 165 -12.37 -5.62 9.05
CA ASP A 165 -12.88 -6.90 9.52
C ASP A 165 -11.99 -7.45 10.67
N PRO A 166 -12.57 -7.75 11.84
CA PRO A 166 -11.83 -8.37 12.95
C PRO A 166 -11.13 -9.68 12.60
N ALA A 167 -11.60 -10.40 11.58
CA ALA A 167 -10.96 -11.61 11.08
C ALA A 167 -9.55 -11.37 10.54
N ILE A 168 -9.26 -10.15 10.04
CA ILE A 168 -7.92 -9.74 9.60
C ILE A 168 -6.91 -9.85 10.75
N ALA A 169 -7.31 -9.39 11.95
CA ALA A 169 -6.46 -9.50 13.13
C ALA A 169 -6.13 -10.96 13.42
N ARG A 170 -7.15 -11.84 13.39
CA ARG A 170 -7.00 -13.28 13.59
C ARG A 170 -6.05 -13.88 12.57
N HIS A 171 -6.33 -13.66 11.30
CA HIS A 171 -5.54 -14.18 10.19
C HIS A 171 -4.06 -13.74 10.28
N PHE A 172 -3.82 -12.45 10.49
CA PHE A 172 -2.47 -11.89 10.55
C PHE A 172 -1.66 -12.44 11.74
N PHE A 173 -2.29 -12.66 12.90
CA PHE A 173 -1.59 -13.08 14.12
C PHE A 173 -1.46 -14.57 14.28
N GLU A 174 -2.47 -15.32 13.89
CA GLU A 174 -2.41 -16.76 13.90
C GLU A 174 -1.36 -17.28 12.91
N GLN A 175 -1.27 -16.68 11.74
CA GLN A 175 -0.25 -17.02 10.74
C GLN A 175 1.16 -16.70 11.22
N LEU A 176 1.38 -15.52 11.82
CA LEU A 176 2.69 -15.15 12.36
C LEU A 176 3.09 -15.98 13.59
N ALA A 177 2.15 -16.28 14.48
CA ALA A 177 2.41 -17.07 15.69
C ALA A 177 2.72 -18.55 15.40
N GLU A 178 2.15 -19.08 14.32
CA GLU A 178 2.25 -20.49 13.96
C GLU A 178 3.25 -20.76 12.81
N GLY A 179 3.93 -19.71 12.32
CA GLY A 179 4.83 -19.82 11.16
C GLY A 179 4.11 -20.26 9.88
N ARG A 180 2.79 -20.04 9.81
CA ARG A 180 1.94 -20.57 8.75
C ARG A 180 1.84 -19.72 7.50
N ASP A 181 2.40 -18.52 7.47
CA ASP A 181 2.42 -17.71 6.23
C ASP A 181 3.47 -18.24 5.23
N ALA A 182 3.80 -19.52 5.35
CA ALA A 182 4.67 -20.28 4.45
C ALA A 182 4.09 -20.47 3.04
N ARG A 183 2.94 -19.85 2.70
CA ARG A 183 2.35 -19.96 1.36
C ARG A 183 3.04 -19.08 0.33
N LEU A 184 3.64 -17.97 0.76
CA LEU A 184 4.37 -17.06 -0.10
C LEU A 184 5.79 -16.88 0.43
N ASP A 185 6.75 -17.32 -0.35
CA ASP A 185 8.15 -17.00 -0.10
C ASP A 185 8.41 -15.56 -0.56
N LEU A 186 8.15 -14.62 0.34
CA LEU A 186 8.34 -13.19 0.07
C LEU A 186 9.79 -12.82 -0.22
N TRP A 187 10.77 -13.59 0.26
CA TRP A 187 12.17 -13.37 -0.10
C TRP A 187 12.44 -13.71 -1.55
N SER A 188 11.98 -14.87 -2.02
CA SER A 188 12.11 -15.23 -3.44
C SER A 188 11.36 -14.26 -4.35
N LEU A 189 10.21 -13.75 -3.91
CA LEU A 189 9.49 -12.70 -4.65
C LEU A 189 10.26 -11.39 -4.66
N TRP A 190 10.84 -10.97 -3.52
CA TRP A 190 11.66 -9.77 -3.45
C TRP A 190 12.86 -9.84 -4.41
N GLU A 191 13.58 -10.95 -4.41
CA GLU A 191 14.74 -11.19 -5.28
C GLU A 191 14.35 -11.27 -6.78
N ALA A 192 13.11 -11.62 -7.10
CA ALA A 192 12.59 -11.72 -8.46
C ALA A 192 12.11 -10.38 -9.06
N ILE A 193 12.07 -9.29 -8.29
CA ILE A 193 11.63 -7.99 -8.80
C ILE A 193 12.62 -7.48 -9.85
N ALA A 194 12.13 -7.22 -11.06
CA ALA A 194 12.95 -6.74 -12.17
C ALA A 194 12.93 -5.21 -12.35
N CYS A 195 11.85 -4.55 -11.90
CA CYS A 195 11.71 -3.11 -12.03
C CYS A 195 12.54 -2.35 -10.98
N PRO A 196 12.81 -1.04 -11.17
CA PRO A 196 13.39 -0.19 -10.14
C PRO A 196 12.59 -0.24 -8.83
N VAL A 197 13.29 -0.37 -7.70
CA VAL A 197 12.68 -0.41 -6.36
C VAL A 197 13.27 0.70 -5.49
N LEU A 198 12.39 1.40 -4.79
CA LEU A 198 12.76 2.30 -3.71
C LEU A 198 12.21 1.75 -2.39
N LEU A 199 13.11 1.37 -1.48
CA LEU A 199 12.78 1.00 -0.12
C LEU A 199 12.77 2.26 0.73
N VAL A 200 11.69 2.51 1.47
CA VAL A 200 11.56 3.67 2.36
C VAL A 200 11.39 3.17 3.78
N ARG A 201 12.22 3.66 4.70
CA ARG A 201 12.13 3.33 6.12
C ARG A 201 12.04 4.56 7.01
N GLY A 202 11.38 4.43 8.14
CA GLY A 202 11.48 5.41 9.22
C GLY A 202 12.80 5.23 9.99
N GLU A 203 13.47 6.33 10.30
CA GLU A 203 14.75 6.30 11.02
C GLU A 203 14.68 5.47 12.33
N SER A 204 13.55 5.57 13.04
CA SER A 204 13.31 4.88 14.31
C SER A 204 12.37 3.68 14.16
N SER A 205 12.19 3.15 12.94
CA SER A 205 11.31 2.00 12.74
C SER A 205 11.85 0.73 13.40
N ASP A 206 10.97 0.04 14.11
CA ASP A 206 11.16 -1.27 14.70
C ASP A 206 10.45 -2.40 13.93
N VAL A 207 9.83 -2.05 12.78
CA VAL A 207 9.29 -2.98 11.79
C VAL A 207 10.34 -3.24 10.70
N LEU A 208 10.77 -2.22 9.99
CA LEU A 208 11.88 -2.28 9.06
C LEU A 208 13.12 -1.67 9.75
N THR A 209 13.91 -2.50 10.44
CA THR A 209 15.15 -2.05 11.08
C THR A 209 16.24 -1.70 10.05
N ALA A 210 17.31 -1.06 10.47
CA ALA A 210 18.43 -0.76 9.58
C ALA A 210 19.09 -2.04 9.04
N GLU A 211 19.21 -3.06 9.89
CA GLU A 211 19.77 -4.37 9.55
C GLU A 211 18.87 -5.09 8.53
N ALA A 212 17.54 -5.07 8.73
CA ALA A 212 16.59 -5.65 7.80
C ALA A 212 16.62 -4.94 6.43
N ALA A 213 16.72 -3.61 6.43
CA ALA A 213 16.86 -2.84 5.19
C ALA A 213 18.17 -3.18 4.46
N ALA A 214 19.27 -3.33 5.19
CA ALA A 214 20.56 -3.73 4.62
C ALA A 214 20.51 -5.14 4.01
N GLU A 215 19.81 -6.09 4.66
CA GLU A 215 19.57 -7.43 4.09
C GLU A 215 18.75 -7.36 2.80
N MET A 216 17.67 -6.57 2.78
CA MET A 216 16.86 -6.38 1.56
C MET A 216 17.69 -5.82 0.39
N LEU A 217 18.55 -4.84 0.65
CA LEU A 217 19.43 -4.26 -0.38
C LEU A 217 20.50 -5.26 -0.84
N ALA A 218 21.03 -6.08 0.05
CA ALA A 218 22.00 -7.11 -0.32
C ALA A 218 21.39 -8.17 -1.25
N ARG A 219 20.12 -8.51 -1.07
CA ARG A 219 19.39 -9.48 -1.89
C ARG A 219 18.84 -8.90 -3.20
N LEU A 220 18.62 -7.59 -3.25
CA LEU A 220 18.16 -6.88 -4.46
C LEU A 220 19.06 -5.66 -4.73
N PRO A 221 20.24 -5.85 -5.36
CA PRO A 221 21.28 -4.81 -5.46
C PRO A 221 20.88 -3.56 -6.27
N HIS A 222 19.83 -3.62 -7.09
CA HIS A 222 19.32 -2.47 -7.81
C HIS A 222 18.26 -1.66 -7.04
N ALA A 223 17.82 -2.14 -5.87
CA ALA A 223 16.99 -1.37 -4.98
C ALA A 223 17.78 -0.23 -4.35
N ARG A 224 17.09 0.89 -4.07
CA ARG A 224 17.63 2.04 -3.34
C ARG A 224 16.93 2.19 -2.01
N LEU A 225 17.58 2.82 -1.05
CA LEU A 225 17.03 3.10 0.27
C LEU A 225 16.90 4.61 0.48
N GLU A 226 15.74 5.03 0.96
CA GLU A 226 15.49 6.34 1.54
C GLU A 226 15.12 6.20 3.00
N THR A 227 15.70 7.03 3.88
CA THR A 227 15.37 7.03 5.32
C THR A 227 14.75 8.35 5.70
N ILE A 228 13.51 8.32 6.21
CA ILE A 228 12.80 9.51 6.68
C ILE A 228 13.10 9.72 8.16
N SER A 229 13.71 10.87 8.48
CA SER A 229 14.16 11.20 9.82
C SER A 229 13.01 11.50 10.79
N GLY A 230 13.24 11.18 12.07
CA GLY A 230 12.34 11.52 13.17
C GLY A 230 10.97 10.85 13.09
N VAL A 231 10.87 9.70 12.43
CA VAL A 231 9.63 8.89 12.34
C VAL A 231 9.95 7.41 12.52
N ALA A 232 9.00 6.70 13.15
CA ALA A 232 8.98 5.25 13.24
C ALA A 232 8.13 4.66 12.10
N HIS A 233 7.43 3.55 12.36
CA HIS A 233 6.63 2.82 11.36
C HIS A 233 5.57 3.67 10.62
N GLN A 234 4.87 4.57 11.32
CA GLN A 234 3.70 5.30 10.77
C GLN A 234 4.09 6.46 9.83
N ILE A 235 4.88 6.16 8.80
CA ILE A 235 5.46 7.16 7.89
C ILE A 235 4.41 7.96 7.12
N PRO A 236 3.42 7.37 6.41
CA PRO A 236 2.49 8.14 5.58
C PRO A 236 1.63 9.11 6.40
N SER A 237 1.22 8.73 7.60
CA SER A 237 0.40 9.58 8.47
C SER A 237 1.21 10.67 9.17
N ALA A 238 2.47 10.38 9.54
CA ALA A 238 3.32 11.31 10.29
C ALA A 238 4.11 12.26 9.39
N ARG A 239 4.46 11.85 8.19
CA ARG A 239 5.32 12.56 7.24
C ARG A 239 4.75 12.57 5.80
N PRO A 240 3.47 12.99 5.61
CA PRO A 240 2.80 12.90 4.32
C PRO A 240 3.47 13.70 3.21
N ARG A 241 4.10 14.83 3.54
CA ARG A 241 4.82 15.66 2.57
C ARG A 241 6.12 14.99 2.12
N GLU A 242 6.92 14.49 3.06
CA GLU A 242 8.17 13.80 2.76
C GLU A 242 7.91 12.54 1.94
N VAL A 243 6.82 11.81 2.23
CA VAL A 243 6.39 10.68 1.39
C VAL A 243 6.03 11.15 -0.02
N ALA A 244 5.31 12.25 -0.16
CA ALA A 244 4.97 12.78 -1.47
C ALA A 244 6.22 13.22 -2.24
N ASP A 245 7.17 13.90 -1.59
CA ASP A 245 8.43 14.33 -2.21
C ASP A 245 9.23 13.11 -2.71
N VAL A 246 9.30 12.05 -1.93
CA VAL A 246 9.95 10.78 -2.30
C VAL A 246 9.24 10.12 -3.48
N LEU A 247 7.90 10.03 -3.45
CA LEU A 247 7.11 9.44 -4.53
C LEU A 247 7.24 10.26 -5.84
N ALA A 248 7.23 11.58 -5.74
CA ALA A 248 7.41 12.46 -6.90
C ALA A 248 8.79 12.26 -7.52
N ALA A 249 9.85 12.33 -6.71
CA ALA A 249 11.23 12.16 -7.18
C ALA A 249 11.45 10.78 -7.84
N PHE A 250 10.85 9.72 -7.27
CA PHE A 250 10.91 8.40 -7.88
C PHE A 250 10.15 8.34 -9.21
N ALA A 251 8.93 8.89 -9.26
CA ALA A 251 8.11 8.91 -10.45
C ALA A 251 8.74 9.73 -11.60
N ASP A 252 9.38 10.85 -11.29
CA ASP A 252 10.07 11.71 -12.29
C ASP A 252 11.18 10.95 -13.05
N THR A 253 11.75 9.90 -12.47
CA THR A 253 12.75 9.05 -13.16
C THR A 253 12.17 8.27 -14.33
N PHE A 254 10.85 8.11 -14.42
CA PHE A 254 10.14 7.41 -15.49
C PHE A 254 9.61 8.34 -16.56
N ASP A 255 9.34 9.60 -16.24
CA ASP A 255 8.86 10.62 -17.20
C ASP A 255 9.99 11.13 -18.10
N ALA A 256 11.24 10.98 -17.66
CA ALA A 256 12.43 11.42 -18.40
C ALA A 256 12.90 10.41 -19.48
N ARG A 257 12.18 9.31 -19.69
CA ARG A 257 12.50 8.27 -20.67
C ARG A 257 11.50 8.29 -21.80
#